data_1ea653ad7db6a2309f96f3f56cc201fd
#
_entry.id   1ea653ad7db6a2309f96f3f56cc201fd
#
_cell.length_a   1.000
_cell.length_b   1.000
_cell.length_c   1.000
_cell.angle_alpha   90.00
_cell.angle_beta   90.00
_cell.angle_gamma   90.00
#
_symmetry.space_group_name_H-M   'P 1'
#
loop_
_entity.id
_entity.type
_entity.pdbx_description
1 polymer ?
#
loop_
_entity_poly.entity_id
_entity_poly.type
_entity_poly.pdbx_seq_one_letter_code
_entity_poly.pdbx_strand_id
1 'polypeptide(L)'
;MNFEELKILLKKLFIQYVKKHLKKIYIALILSLIVAASTSGIAWLLDPAVKKIFIEQNTVFAWSIPFLIVIAFTSKGLSLYFARINIIRVGEEVAGELQKKVASNILTSDIQTLDNRHSGKYISNVMYDTHHVQNLVSTGVLNLMKDSFSVVALVSLMFYQNWKLALFAILMMPLAAGLAKSLGKRIGKATSKAGESSGNLASFLSEIFKGSKMIRIYQKEKYENEKARKVIDDLVEKNIKIGSVMIRATPIMETLTGLMIAGFIIFSGKLISSGELGVNNFFSFLAAMMLAYQPVRSLATINMAAYQGAAAFKRISSIIDRNIKNKEEINTPKLIL
;
A
#
# COMPACT_ATOMS: atom_id res chain seq x y z
N MET A 1 -7.78 -2.67 16.73
CA MET A 1 -7.83 -1.20 16.51
C MET A 1 -9.15 -0.88 15.84
N ASN A 2 -9.98 -0.04 16.46
CA ASN A 2 -11.27 0.39 15.93
C ASN A 2 -11.07 1.50 14.88
N PHE A 3 -12.07 1.71 14.02
CA PHE A 3 -11.99 2.71 12.93
C PHE A 3 -11.76 4.15 13.46
N GLU A 4 -12.38 4.52 14.58
CA GLU A 4 -12.16 5.82 15.22
C GLU A 4 -10.72 5.99 15.72
N GLU A 5 -10.16 4.95 16.33
CA GLU A 5 -8.77 4.95 16.78
C GLU A 5 -7.79 5.10 15.60
N LEU A 6 -8.06 4.40 14.48
CA LEU A 6 -7.31 4.55 13.24
C LEU A 6 -7.29 6.00 12.76
N LYS A 7 -8.47 6.63 12.70
CA LYS A 7 -8.63 8.02 12.25
C LYS A 7 -7.85 9.01 13.12
N ILE A 8 -7.88 8.82 14.44
CA ILE A 8 -7.15 9.67 15.39
C ILE A 8 -5.64 9.54 15.17
N LEU A 9 -5.12 8.30 15.03
CA LEU A 9 -3.69 8.05 14.82
C LEU A 9 -3.20 8.61 13.48
N LEU A 10 -3.96 8.41 12.40
CA LEU A 10 -3.63 8.98 11.10
C LEU A 10 -3.65 10.50 11.11
N LYS A 11 -4.63 11.11 11.79
CA LYS A 11 -4.69 12.58 11.98
C LYS A 11 -3.48 13.10 12.78
N LYS A 12 -3.09 12.42 13.86
CA LYS A 12 -1.90 12.77 14.66
C LYS A 12 -0.63 12.66 13.81
N LEU A 13 -0.44 11.57 13.06
CA LEU A 13 0.69 11.39 12.16
C LEU A 13 0.76 12.50 11.10
N PHE A 14 -0.38 12.80 10.48
CA PHE A 14 -0.46 13.84 9.46
C PHE A 14 -0.09 15.23 10.02
N ILE A 15 -0.71 15.65 11.12
CA ILE A 15 -0.51 16.98 11.68
C ILE A 15 0.93 17.16 12.18
N GLN A 16 1.48 16.18 12.89
CA GLN A 16 2.76 16.30 13.56
C GLN A 16 3.97 16.14 12.63
N TYR A 17 3.85 15.28 11.59
CA TYR A 17 4.99 14.90 10.76
C TYR A 17 4.79 15.22 9.28
N VAL A 18 3.66 14.83 8.70
CA VAL A 18 3.42 14.92 7.25
C VAL A 18 3.15 16.34 6.79
N LYS A 19 2.47 17.15 7.61
CA LYS A 19 2.12 18.57 7.28
C LYS A 19 3.33 19.44 6.92
N LYS A 20 4.50 19.15 7.45
CA LYS A 20 5.75 19.87 7.15
C LYS A 20 6.18 19.73 5.69
N HIS A 21 5.73 18.67 5.02
CA HIS A 21 6.13 18.30 3.66
C HIS A 21 5.04 18.54 2.59
N LEU A 22 4.05 19.39 2.89
CA LEU A 22 2.90 19.67 2.01
C LEU A 22 3.30 20.07 0.58
N LYS A 23 4.39 20.84 0.40
CA LYS A 23 4.86 21.22 -0.95
C LYS A 23 5.18 20.00 -1.82
N LYS A 24 5.89 19.00 -1.27
CA LYS A 24 6.24 17.77 -1.99
C LYS A 24 5.01 16.91 -2.28
N ILE A 25 4.06 16.85 -1.33
CA ILE A 25 2.79 16.13 -1.48
C ILE A 25 1.93 16.80 -2.56
N TYR A 26 1.87 18.13 -2.60
CA TYR A 26 1.12 18.87 -3.60
C TYR A 26 1.66 18.65 -5.02
N ILE A 27 3.00 18.64 -5.17
CA ILE A 27 3.65 18.29 -6.45
C ILE A 27 3.27 16.85 -6.85
N ALA A 28 3.34 15.91 -5.92
CA ALA A 28 2.95 14.52 -6.20
C ALA A 28 1.46 14.38 -6.56
N LEU A 29 0.59 15.20 -5.98
CA LEU A 29 -0.84 15.25 -6.29
C LEU A 29 -1.07 15.74 -7.73
N ILE A 30 -0.43 16.83 -8.16
CA ILE A 30 -0.52 17.33 -9.54
C ILE A 30 0.00 16.27 -10.52
N LEU A 31 1.15 15.67 -10.22
CA LEU A 31 1.71 14.60 -11.05
C LEU A 31 0.79 13.36 -11.10
N SER A 32 0.10 13.04 -10.02
CA SER A 32 -0.89 11.95 -9.98
C SER A 32 -2.12 12.26 -10.85
N LEU A 33 -2.54 13.52 -10.94
CA LEU A 33 -3.59 13.95 -11.87
C LEU A 33 -3.13 13.77 -13.33
N ILE A 34 -1.88 14.13 -13.65
CA ILE A 34 -1.32 13.92 -15.00
C ILE A 34 -1.27 12.41 -15.33
N VAL A 35 -0.87 11.56 -14.37
CA VAL A 35 -0.89 10.10 -14.54
C VAL A 35 -2.30 9.59 -14.82
N ALA A 36 -3.31 10.08 -14.10
CA ALA A 36 -4.71 9.70 -14.32
C ALA A 36 -5.23 10.17 -15.68
N ALA A 37 -4.97 11.42 -16.03
CA ALA A 37 -5.34 11.98 -17.34
C ALA A 37 -4.66 11.24 -18.49
N SER A 38 -3.36 10.95 -18.39
CA SER A 38 -2.64 10.16 -19.40
C SER A 38 -3.19 8.74 -19.50
N THR A 39 -3.54 8.11 -18.38
CA THR A 39 -4.09 6.74 -18.38
C THR A 39 -5.47 6.71 -19.06
N SER A 40 -6.35 7.66 -18.76
CA SER A 40 -7.65 7.81 -19.41
C SER A 40 -7.49 8.21 -20.88
N GLY A 41 -6.54 9.10 -21.18
CA GLY A 41 -6.22 9.51 -22.55
C GLY A 41 -5.76 8.36 -23.44
N ILE A 42 -4.96 7.42 -22.92
CA ILE A 42 -4.55 6.21 -23.64
C ILE A 42 -5.78 5.37 -24.03
N ALA A 43 -6.72 5.17 -23.10
CA ALA A 43 -7.95 4.44 -23.38
C ALA A 43 -8.83 5.18 -24.40
N TRP A 44 -8.94 6.50 -24.28
CA TRP A 44 -9.71 7.34 -25.19
C TRP A 44 -9.14 7.35 -26.61
N LEU A 45 -7.80 7.38 -26.77
CA LEU A 45 -7.14 7.39 -28.08
C LEU A 45 -7.42 6.13 -28.92
N LEU A 46 -7.86 5.03 -28.30
CA LEU A 46 -8.26 3.83 -29.04
C LEU A 46 -9.55 4.03 -29.84
N ASP A 47 -10.45 4.90 -29.39
CA ASP A 47 -11.66 5.25 -30.13
C ASP A 47 -11.30 5.88 -31.49
N PRO A 48 -10.63 7.05 -31.59
CA PRO A 48 -10.21 7.60 -32.86
C PRO A 48 -9.22 6.70 -33.60
N ALA A 49 -8.42 5.89 -32.94
CA ALA A 49 -7.53 4.94 -33.61
C ALA A 49 -8.32 3.93 -34.45
N VAL A 50 -9.30 3.27 -33.83
CA VAL A 50 -10.13 2.29 -34.54
C VAL A 50 -10.96 2.98 -35.65
N LYS A 51 -11.61 4.10 -35.34
CA LYS A 51 -12.47 4.81 -36.28
C LYS A 51 -11.69 5.39 -37.48
N LYS A 52 -10.64 6.19 -37.19
CA LYS A 52 -9.93 6.96 -38.21
C LYS A 52 -8.91 6.15 -39.00
N ILE A 53 -8.23 5.19 -38.36
CA ILE A 53 -7.18 4.41 -39.02
C ILE A 53 -7.77 3.16 -39.69
N PHE A 54 -8.59 2.36 -38.96
CA PHE A 54 -9.03 1.07 -39.48
C PHE A 54 -10.34 1.14 -40.25
N ILE A 55 -11.28 2.03 -39.89
CA ILE A 55 -12.58 2.14 -40.61
C ILE A 55 -12.49 3.17 -41.76
N GLU A 56 -12.01 4.39 -41.46
CA GLU A 56 -11.94 5.48 -42.46
C GLU A 56 -10.64 5.46 -43.28
N GLN A 57 -9.65 4.64 -42.93
CA GLN A 57 -8.34 4.47 -43.61
C GLN A 57 -7.60 5.79 -43.86
N ASN A 58 -7.70 6.74 -42.95
CA ASN A 58 -7.09 8.06 -43.06
C ASN A 58 -5.60 8.03 -42.74
N THR A 59 -4.75 8.29 -43.73
CA THR A 59 -3.28 8.22 -43.65
C THR A 59 -2.68 9.25 -42.68
N VAL A 60 -3.29 10.42 -42.51
CA VAL A 60 -2.80 11.46 -41.58
C VAL A 60 -2.94 10.97 -40.11
N PHE A 61 -4.07 10.37 -39.81
CA PHE A 61 -4.31 9.82 -38.46
C PHE A 61 -3.50 8.55 -38.18
N ALA A 62 -3.10 7.82 -39.21
CA ALA A 62 -2.23 6.63 -39.06
C ALA A 62 -0.86 6.94 -38.45
N TRP A 63 -0.35 8.17 -38.58
CA TRP A 63 0.90 8.60 -37.96
C TRP A 63 0.68 9.41 -36.67
N SER A 64 -0.34 10.28 -36.64
CA SER A 64 -0.56 11.19 -35.53
C SER A 64 -1.05 10.48 -34.27
N ILE A 65 -1.95 9.49 -34.36
CA ILE A 65 -2.49 8.79 -33.19
C ILE A 65 -1.44 7.93 -32.51
N PRO A 66 -0.64 7.08 -33.18
CA PRO A 66 0.45 6.37 -32.55
C PRO A 66 1.46 7.29 -31.84
N PHE A 67 1.78 8.45 -32.44
CA PHE A 67 2.65 9.44 -31.82
C PHE A 67 2.06 10.01 -30.53
N LEU A 68 0.76 10.34 -30.52
CA LEU A 68 0.06 10.79 -29.31
C LEU A 68 0.02 9.69 -28.23
N ILE A 69 -0.12 8.42 -28.60
CA ILE A 69 -0.05 7.31 -27.67
C ILE A 69 1.34 7.25 -27.01
N VAL A 70 2.41 7.38 -27.76
CA VAL A 70 3.79 7.41 -27.23
C VAL A 70 3.96 8.59 -26.25
N ILE A 71 3.46 9.79 -26.59
CA ILE A 71 3.49 10.95 -25.70
C ILE A 71 2.72 10.65 -24.41
N ALA A 72 1.53 10.07 -24.51
CA ALA A 72 0.70 9.75 -23.34
C ALA A 72 1.40 8.74 -22.40
N PHE A 73 2.02 7.68 -22.94
CA PHE A 73 2.78 6.72 -22.15
C PHE A 73 4.04 7.34 -21.53
N THR A 74 4.76 8.17 -22.27
CA THR A 74 5.95 8.89 -21.78
C THR A 74 5.57 9.86 -20.66
N SER A 75 4.53 10.68 -20.87
CA SER A 75 3.98 11.60 -19.87
C SER A 75 3.56 10.86 -18.60
N LYS A 76 2.84 9.74 -18.74
CA LYS A 76 2.46 8.86 -17.62
C LYS A 76 3.67 8.34 -16.87
N GLY A 77 4.68 7.83 -17.58
CA GLY A 77 5.89 7.25 -16.99
C GLY A 77 6.70 8.28 -16.22
N LEU A 78 7.00 9.43 -16.84
CA LEU A 78 7.74 10.52 -16.22
C LEU A 78 7.00 11.10 -15.01
N SER A 79 5.71 11.37 -15.14
CA SER A 79 4.90 11.91 -14.04
C SER A 79 4.86 10.94 -12.87
N LEU A 80 4.72 9.65 -13.11
CA LEU A 80 4.72 8.63 -12.08
C LEU A 80 6.09 8.53 -11.38
N TYR A 81 7.18 8.61 -12.13
CA TYR A 81 8.54 8.60 -11.60
C TYR A 81 8.76 9.78 -10.64
N PHE A 82 8.47 11.00 -11.09
CA PHE A 82 8.64 12.20 -10.25
C PHE A 82 7.68 12.21 -9.06
N ALA A 83 6.44 11.75 -9.21
CA ALA A 83 5.51 11.60 -8.10
C ALA A 83 6.06 10.64 -7.03
N ARG A 84 6.57 9.48 -7.44
CA ARG A 84 7.17 8.48 -6.54
C ARG A 84 8.37 9.02 -5.79
N ILE A 85 9.32 9.67 -6.47
CA ILE A 85 10.52 10.24 -5.83
C ILE A 85 10.12 11.26 -4.75
N ASN A 86 9.19 12.17 -5.05
CA ASN A 86 8.77 13.18 -4.09
C ASN A 86 8.13 12.55 -2.84
N ILE A 87 7.26 11.54 -3.03
CA ILE A 87 6.59 10.89 -1.91
C ILE A 87 7.54 9.96 -1.13
N ILE A 88 8.45 9.25 -1.79
CA ILE A 88 9.48 8.46 -1.10
C ILE A 88 10.31 9.35 -0.18
N ARG A 89 10.75 10.51 -0.67
CA ARG A 89 11.49 11.48 0.16
C ARG A 89 10.68 11.91 1.40
N VAL A 90 9.38 12.18 1.25
CA VAL A 90 8.51 12.50 2.39
C VAL A 90 8.46 11.34 3.38
N GLY A 91 8.29 10.11 2.90
CA GLY A 91 8.26 8.91 3.76
C GLY A 91 9.55 8.71 4.54
N GLU A 92 10.71 8.85 3.88
CA GLU A 92 12.04 8.72 4.50
C GLU A 92 12.32 9.85 5.51
N GLU A 93 11.96 11.10 5.19
CA GLU A 93 12.11 12.22 6.10
C GLU A 93 11.25 12.06 7.36
N VAL A 94 10.00 11.56 7.21
CA VAL A 94 9.12 11.26 8.35
C VAL A 94 9.68 10.10 9.18
N ALA A 95 10.15 9.02 8.55
CA ALA A 95 10.77 7.88 9.25
C ALA A 95 12.02 8.31 10.00
N GLY A 96 12.89 9.09 9.38
CA GLY A 96 14.10 9.62 10.00
C GLY A 96 13.80 10.55 11.18
N GLU A 97 12.75 11.40 11.11
CA GLU A 97 12.31 12.23 12.24
C GLU A 97 11.81 11.37 13.40
N LEU A 98 11.05 10.31 13.11
CA LEU A 98 10.59 9.36 14.13
C LEU A 98 11.76 8.62 14.79
N GLN A 99 12.71 8.14 13.99
CA GLN A 99 13.91 7.45 14.49
C GLN A 99 14.75 8.36 15.40
N LYS A 100 15.00 9.60 14.99
CA LYS A 100 15.72 10.60 15.80
C LYS A 100 15.00 10.88 17.12
N LYS A 101 13.67 11.02 17.13
CA LYS A 101 12.89 11.23 18.35
C LYS A 101 12.94 10.02 19.27
N VAL A 102 12.82 8.81 18.74
CA VAL A 102 12.92 7.60 19.56
C VAL A 102 14.32 7.46 20.15
N ALA A 103 15.37 7.66 19.35
CA ALA A 103 16.76 7.61 19.83
C ALA A 103 17.02 8.66 20.93
N SER A 104 16.60 9.91 20.72
CA SER A 104 16.72 10.97 21.74
C SER A 104 15.98 10.60 23.03
N ASN A 105 14.78 10.02 22.91
CA ASN A 105 14.00 9.64 24.07
C ASN A 105 14.62 8.46 24.85
N ILE A 106 15.22 7.49 24.16
CA ILE A 106 15.95 6.39 24.80
C ILE A 106 17.14 6.94 25.59
N LEU A 107 17.91 7.86 25.00
CA LEU A 107 19.09 8.47 25.65
C LEU A 107 18.73 9.33 26.87
N THR A 108 17.53 9.88 26.92
CA THR A 108 17.05 10.73 28.05
C THR A 108 16.11 10.01 29.00
N SER A 109 15.88 8.71 28.83
CA SER A 109 15.01 7.89 29.68
C SER A 109 15.73 7.43 30.94
N ASP A 110 14.98 7.27 32.03
CA ASP A 110 15.50 6.69 33.29
C ASP A 110 15.94 5.23 33.11
N ILE A 111 17.03 4.86 33.78
CA ILE A 111 17.62 3.53 33.73
C ILE A 111 16.61 2.44 34.12
N GLN A 112 15.75 2.68 35.10
CA GLN A 112 14.68 1.74 35.50
C GLN A 112 13.68 1.46 34.38
N THR A 113 13.42 2.42 33.52
CA THR A 113 12.51 2.27 32.35
C THR A 113 13.15 1.45 31.25
N LEU A 114 14.48 1.49 31.13
CA LEU A 114 15.26 0.74 30.15
C LEU A 114 15.47 -0.70 30.57
N ASP A 115 15.76 -0.96 31.86
CA ASP A 115 15.98 -2.31 32.42
C ASP A 115 14.72 -3.18 32.38
N ASN A 116 13.55 -2.60 32.55
CA ASN A 116 12.26 -3.30 32.48
C ASN A 116 11.81 -3.73 31.07
N ARG A 117 12.55 -3.38 30.01
CA ARG A 117 12.23 -3.75 28.64
C ARG A 117 13.42 -4.34 27.91
N HIS A 118 13.19 -5.46 27.25
CA HIS A 118 14.16 -6.09 26.39
C HIS A 118 14.64 -5.10 25.30
N SER A 119 15.93 -4.79 25.25
CA SER A 119 16.57 -3.90 24.27
C SER A 119 16.17 -4.22 22.82
N GLY A 120 15.97 -5.50 22.49
CA GLY A 120 15.50 -5.96 21.20
C GLY A 120 14.14 -5.38 20.76
N LYS A 121 13.25 -5.07 21.71
CA LYS A 121 11.94 -4.46 21.41
C LYS A 121 12.08 -3.00 20.94
N TYR A 122 12.99 -2.25 21.55
CA TYR A 122 13.28 -0.88 21.12
C TYR A 122 13.92 -0.84 19.73
N ILE A 123 14.89 -1.73 19.48
CA ILE A 123 15.55 -1.87 18.17
C ILE A 123 14.53 -2.24 17.10
N SER A 124 13.65 -3.20 17.38
CA SER A 124 12.58 -3.59 16.48
C SER A 124 11.63 -2.42 16.17
N ASN A 125 11.22 -1.64 17.18
CA ASN A 125 10.35 -0.48 16.96
C ASN A 125 11.03 0.61 16.12
N VAL A 126 12.34 0.86 16.32
CA VAL A 126 13.08 1.85 15.54
C VAL A 126 13.27 1.40 14.09
N MET A 127 13.52 0.13 13.84
CA MET A 127 13.82 -0.36 12.50
C MET A 127 12.57 -0.76 11.71
N TYR A 128 11.72 -1.62 12.27
CA TYR A 128 10.59 -2.19 11.55
C TYR A 128 9.34 -1.32 11.60
N ASP A 129 9.01 -0.75 12.75
CA ASP A 129 7.81 0.06 12.88
C ASP A 129 7.93 1.39 12.12
N THR A 130 9.11 2.02 12.10
CA THR A 130 9.34 3.22 11.29
C THR A 130 9.21 2.94 9.80
N HIS A 131 9.65 1.75 9.34
CA HIS A 131 9.46 1.34 7.95
C HIS A 131 7.99 1.15 7.57
N HIS A 132 7.16 0.61 8.47
CA HIS A 132 5.71 0.53 8.23
C HIS A 132 5.06 1.92 8.13
N VAL A 133 5.49 2.87 8.96
CA VAL A 133 5.02 4.27 8.87
C VAL A 133 5.51 4.91 7.57
N GLN A 134 6.76 4.72 7.19
CA GLN A 134 7.33 5.19 5.94
C GLN A 134 6.54 4.66 4.73
N ASN A 135 6.24 3.36 4.68
CA ASN A 135 5.43 2.75 3.62
C ASN A 135 4.01 3.33 3.54
N LEU A 136 3.39 3.61 4.69
CA LEU A 136 2.08 4.25 4.73
C LEU A 136 2.14 5.66 4.14
N VAL A 137 3.10 6.47 4.59
CA VAL A 137 3.23 7.88 4.17
C VAL A 137 3.70 7.99 2.71
N SER A 138 4.50 7.04 2.22
CA SER A 138 4.98 7.02 0.83
C SER A 138 4.01 6.27 -0.10
N THR A 139 4.11 4.95 -0.16
CA THR A 139 3.35 4.12 -1.10
C THR A 139 1.85 4.20 -0.86
N GLY A 140 1.42 4.22 0.42
CA GLY A 140 0.00 4.31 0.79
C GLY A 140 -0.65 5.61 0.29
N VAL A 141 -0.03 6.76 0.58
CA VAL A 141 -0.55 8.07 0.17
C VAL A 141 -0.51 8.23 -1.36
N LEU A 142 0.58 7.85 -2.01
CA LEU A 142 0.70 7.94 -3.47
C LEU A 142 -0.35 7.10 -4.19
N ASN A 143 -0.53 5.85 -3.76
CA ASN A 143 -1.52 4.97 -4.37
C ASN A 143 -2.94 5.48 -4.13
N LEU A 144 -3.24 6.00 -2.94
CA LEU A 144 -4.54 6.63 -2.67
C LEU A 144 -4.82 7.76 -3.66
N MET A 145 -3.88 8.69 -3.84
CA MET A 145 -4.05 9.83 -4.73
C MET A 145 -4.14 9.39 -6.20
N LYS A 146 -3.12 8.69 -6.69
CA LYS A 146 -3.00 8.26 -8.09
C LYS A 146 -4.17 7.36 -8.51
N ASP A 147 -4.48 6.35 -7.69
CA ASP A 147 -5.47 5.35 -8.07
C ASP A 147 -6.89 5.88 -7.93
N SER A 148 -7.17 6.77 -6.96
CA SER A 148 -8.47 7.45 -6.88
C SER A 148 -8.73 8.32 -8.12
N PHE A 149 -7.75 9.14 -8.52
CA PHE A 149 -7.90 9.97 -9.72
C PHE A 149 -8.00 9.10 -10.98
N SER A 150 -7.23 8.02 -11.08
CA SER A 150 -7.30 7.11 -12.22
C SER A 150 -8.66 6.42 -12.34
N VAL A 151 -9.24 5.96 -11.22
CA VAL A 151 -10.58 5.36 -11.21
C VAL A 151 -11.63 6.38 -11.65
N VAL A 152 -11.60 7.59 -11.07
CA VAL A 152 -12.55 8.65 -11.44
C VAL A 152 -12.43 8.99 -12.93
N ALA A 153 -11.22 9.19 -13.44
CA ALA A 153 -11.00 9.53 -14.85
C ALA A 153 -11.45 8.42 -15.82
N LEU A 154 -11.12 7.15 -15.50
CA LEU A 154 -11.50 6.00 -16.33
C LEU A 154 -13.01 5.73 -16.28
N VAL A 155 -13.63 5.82 -15.09
CA VAL A 155 -15.08 5.68 -14.96
C VAL A 155 -15.81 6.80 -15.71
N SER A 156 -15.33 8.05 -15.62
CA SER A 156 -15.90 9.17 -16.41
C SER A 156 -15.78 8.92 -17.91
N LEU A 157 -14.65 8.39 -18.38
CA LEU A 157 -14.49 8.00 -19.79
C LEU A 157 -15.45 6.88 -20.18
N MET A 158 -15.64 5.87 -19.33
CA MET A 158 -16.58 4.77 -19.57
C MET A 158 -18.02 5.29 -19.72
N PHE A 159 -18.44 6.23 -18.87
CA PHE A 159 -19.76 6.88 -19.00
C PHE A 159 -19.89 7.71 -20.27
N TYR A 160 -18.81 8.39 -20.67
CA TYR A 160 -18.78 9.15 -21.91
C TYR A 160 -18.93 8.25 -23.16
N GLN A 161 -18.30 7.07 -23.15
CA GLN A 161 -18.37 6.13 -24.26
C GLN A 161 -19.76 5.44 -24.37
N ASN A 162 -20.26 4.90 -23.27
CA ASN A 162 -21.61 4.33 -23.21
C ASN A 162 -22.06 4.15 -21.76
N TRP A 163 -23.09 4.86 -21.35
CA TRP A 163 -23.59 4.82 -19.96
C TRP A 163 -24.15 3.45 -19.54
N LYS A 164 -24.77 2.69 -20.50
CA LYS A 164 -25.34 1.36 -20.21
C LYS A 164 -24.23 0.35 -19.86
N LEU A 165 -23.14 0.38 -20.64
CA LEU A 165 -21.94 -0.44 -20.35
C LEU A 165 -21.24 0.00 -19.07
N ALA A 166 -21.17 1.31 -18.80
CA ALA A 166 -20.58 1.83 -17.57
C ALA A 166 -21.33 1.36 -16.32
N LEU A 167 -22.68 1.36 -16.34
CA LEU A 167 -23.48 0.82 -15.26
C LEU A 167 -23.23 -0.69 -15.05
N PHE A 168 -23.12 -1.47 -16.13
CA PHE A 168 -22.78 -2.88 -16.04
C PHE A 168 -21.41 -3.07 -15.36
N ALA A 169 -20.40 -2.32 -15.77
CA ALA A 169 -19.06 -2.39 -15.19
C ALA A 169 -19.06 -1.99 -13.70
N ILE A 170 -19.78 -0.93 -13.32
CA ILE A 170 -19.90 -0.49 -11.92
C ILE A 170 -20.62 -1.52 -11.06
N LEU A 171 -21.64 -2.20 -11.59
CA LEU A 171 -22.34 -3.26 -10.85
C LEU A 171 -21.41 -4.43 -10.51
N MET A 172 -20.37 -4.68 -11.31
CA MET A 172 -19.37 -5.72 -11.07
C MET A 172 -18.26 -5.28 -10.09
N MET A 173 -17.99 -3.98 -9.94
CA MET A 173 -16.96 -3.45 -9.02
C MET A 173 -17.15 -3.86 -7.55
N PRO A 174 -18.36 -3.81 -6.95
CA PRO A 174 -18.58 -4.23 -5.57
C PRO A 174 -18.23 -5.70 -5.31
N LEU A 175 -18.43 -6.59 -6.30
CA LEU A 175 -18.05 -8.00 -6.20
C LEU A 175 -16.53 -8.13 -6.09
N ALA A 176 -15.79 -7.43 -6.95
CA ALA A 176 -14.32 -7.41 -6.92
C ALA A 176 -13.80 -6.80 -5.61
N ALA A 177 -14.38 -5.69 -5.16
CA ALA A 177 -14.02 -5.04 -3.91
C ALA A 177 -14.33 -5.91 -2.67
N GLY A 178 -15.45 -6.61 -2.66
CA GLY A 178 -15.85 -7.54 -1.58
C GLY A 178 -14.87 -8.71 -1.45
N LEU A 179 -14.48 -9.32 -2.57
CA LEU A 179 -13.48 -10.38 -2.62
C LEU A 179 -12.11 -9.87 -2.16
N ALA A 180 -11.65 -8.73 -2.66
CA ALA A 180 -10.39 -8.12 -2.27
C ALA A 180 -10.36 -7.80 -0.76
N LYS A 181 -11.45 -7.26 -0.19
CA LYS A 181 -11.59 -7.00 1.25
C LYS A 181 -11.51 -8.29 2.08
N SER A 182 -12.18 -9.36 1.65
CA SER A 182 -12.14 -10.67 2.32
C SER A 182 -10.73 -11.25 2.32
N LEU A 183 -10.06 -11.23 1.17
CA LEU A 183 -8.67 -11.68 1.02
C LEU A 183 -7.70 -10.83 1.86
N GLY A 184 -7.84 -9.52 1.84
CA GLY A 184 -7.04 -8.60 2.66
C GLY A 184 -7.15 -8.89 4.15
N LYS A 185 -8.36 -9.20 4.66
CA LYS A 185 -8.58 -9.60 6.06
C LYS A 185 -7.87 -10.92 6.41
N ARG A 186 -7.89 -11.90 5.49
CA ARG A 186 -7.19 -13.19 5.68
C ARG A 186 -5.67 -13.01 5.68
N ILE A 187 -5.14 -12.22 4.75
CA ILE A 187 -3.71 -11.87 4.69
C ILE A 187 -3.29 -11.17 5.98
N GLY A 188 -4.02 -10.15 6.43
CA GLY A 188 -3.73 -9.44 7.67
C GLY A 188 -3.68 -10.34 8.89
N LYS A 189 -4.62 -11.29 9.02
CA LYS A 189 -4.62 -12.28 10.12
C LYS A 189 -3.41 -13.23 10.04
N ALA A 190 -3.05 -13.69 8.84
CA ALA A 190 -1.88 -14.57 8.64
C ALA A 190 -0.58 -13.82 8.96
N THR A 191 -0.44 -12.57 8.49
CA THR A 191 0.73 -11.72 8.75
C THR A 191 0.91 -11.43 10.25
N SER A 192 -0.19 -11.17 10.98
CA SER A 192 -0.14 -10.96 12.43
C SER A 192 0.41 -12.19 13.16
N LYS A 193 -0.03 -13.39 12.79
CA LYS A 193 0.46 -14.65 13.38
C LYS A 193 1.93 -14.91 13.06
N ALA A 194 2.36 -14.64 11.84
CA ALA A 194 3.77 -14.78 11.47
C ALA A 194 4.65 -13.76 12.19
N GLY A 195 4.15 -12.55 12.42
CA GLY A 195 4.84 -11.54 13.22
C GLY A 195 5.05 -11.98 14.68
N GLU A 196 4.06 -12.66 15.26
CA GLU A 196 4.18 -13.27 16.60
C GLU A 196 5.24 -14.37 16.63
N SER A 197 5.22 -15.30 15.68
CA SER A 197 6.23 -16.36 15.56
C SER A 197 7.63 -15.80 15.29
N SER A 198 7.74 -14.72 14.51
CA SER A 198 9.01 -14.01 14.30
C SER A 198 9.55 -13.38 15.59
N GLY A 199 8.66 -12.80 16.41
CA GLY A 199 9.01 -12.29 17.74
C GLY A 199 9.51 -13.39 18.68
N ASN A 200 8.83 -14.55 18.67
CA ASN A 200 9.24 -15.71 19.47
C ASN A 200 10.63 -16.22 19.05
N LEU A 201 10.91 -16.31 17.74
CA LEU A 201 12.22 -16.69 17.23
C LEU A 201 13.31 -15.69 17.66
N ALA A 202 13.03 -14.39 17.54
CA ALA A 202 13.99 -13.36 17.95
C ALA A 202 14.31 -13.43 19.44
N SER A 203 13.30 -13.65 20.29
CA SER A 203 13.48 -13.84 21.72
C SER A 203 14.31 -15.08 22.01
N PHE A 204 13.99 -16.20 21.37
CA PHE A 204 14.71 -17.47 21.56
C PHE A 204 16.19 -17.35 21.12
N LEU A 205 16.47 -16.73 19.98
CA LEU A 205 17.83 -16.48 19.54
C LEU A 205 18.61 -15.57 20.51
N SER A 206 17.94 -14.55 21.08
CA SER A 206 18.55 -13.70 22.10
C SER A 206 18.91 -14.49 23.36
N GLU A 207 18.07 -15.45 23.80
CA GLU A 207 18.37 -16.35 24.92
C GLU A 207 19.56 -17.26 24.63
N ILE A 208 19.63 -17.86 23.43
CA ILE A 208 20.79 -18.66 23.01
C ILE A 208 22.08 -17.83 23.02
N PHE A 209 22.06 -16.61 22.48
CA PHE A 209 23.24 -15.74 22.48
C PHE A 209 23.71 -15.41 23.90
N LYS A 210 22.78 -15.04 24.79
CA LYS A 210 23.09 -14.74 26.19
C LYS A 210 23.55 -15.97 26.96
N GLY A 211 22.90 -17.12 26.72
CA GLY A 211 23.18 -18.39 27.39
C GLY A 211 24.27 -19.24 26.73
N SER A 212 24.92 -18.78 25.64
CA SER A 212 25.83 -19.60 24.81
C SER A 212 26.98 -20.26 25.61
N LYS A 213 27.53 -19.56 26.61
CA LYS A 213 28.54 -20.11 27.53
C LYS A 213 27.99 -21.28 28.32
N MET A 214 26.79 -21.13 28.91
CA MET A 214 26.14 -22.17 29.71
C MET A 214 25.76 -23.38 28.88
N ILE A 215 25.23 -23.16 27.66
CA ILE A 215 24.90 -24.24 26.75
C ILE A 215 26.11 -25.11 26.45
N ARG A 216 27.29 -24.52 26.23
CA ARG A 216 28.55 -25.22 25.98
C ARG A 216 29.07 -25.93 27.25
N ILE A 217 29.03 -25.28 28.41
CA ILE A 217 29.48 -25.89 29.69
C ILE A 217 28.65 -27.14 29.97
N TYR A 218 27.32 -27.10 29.78
CA TYR A 218 26.44 -28.22 30.05
C TYR A 218 26.29 -29.18 28.84
N GLN A 219 26.98 -28.96 27.71
CA GLN A 219 26.94 -29.77 26.50
C GLN A 219 25.51 -30.01 25.98
N LYS A 220 24.68 -28.92 26.01
CA LYS A 220 23.27 -28.98 25.65
C LYS A 220 22.98 -28.43 24.25
N GLU A 221 23.99 -28.32 23.38
CA GLU A 221 23.86 -27.78 22.00
C GLU A 221 22.80 -28.53 21.18
N LYS A 222 22.79 -29.87 21.30
CA LYS A 222 21.83 -30.71 20.57
C LYS A 222 20.39 -30.41 21.00
N TYR A 223 20.16 -30.28 22.31
CA TYR A 223 18.84 -29.96 22.87
C TYR A 223 18.34 -28.57 22.41
N GLU A 224 19.20 -27.56 22.50
CA GLU A 224 18.84 -26.20 22.06
C GLU A 224 18.65 -26.10 20.54
N ASN A 225 19.40 -26.89 19.75
CA ASN A 225 19.22 -26.95 18.30
C ASN A 225 17.87 -27.59 17.92
N GLU A 226 17.42 -28.64 18.64
CA GLU A 226 16.08 -29.22 18.44
C GLU A 226 14.95 -28.23 18.76
N LYS A 227 15.13 -27.43 19.83
CA LYS A 227 14.22 -26.32 20.17
C LYS A 227 14.21 -25.26 19.07
N ALA A 228 15.40 -24.83 18.60
CA ALA A 228 15.55 -23.85 17.54
C ALA A 228 14.81 -24.31 16.27
N ARG A 229 14.98 -25.57 15.86
CA ARG A 229 14.28 -26.14 14.71
C ARG A 229 12.76 -25.98 14.83
N LYS A 230 12.17 -26.35 15.97
CA LYS A 230 10.72 -26.24 16.18
C LYS A 230 10.20 -24.79 16.05
N VAL A 231 10.93 -23.83 16.59
CA VAL A 231 10.56 -22.41 16.51
C VAL A 231 10.72 -21.86 15.10
N ILE A 232 11.76 -22.32 14.38
CA ILE A 232 11.98 -21.95 12.98
C ILE A 232 10.91 -22.57 12.09
N ASP A 233 10.60 -23.87 12.27
CA ASP A 233 9.60 -24.59 11.49
C ASP A 233 8.19 -23.96 11.66
N ASP A 234 7.84 -23.52 12.88
CA ASP A 234 6.58 -22.79 13.11
C ASP A 234 6.55 -21.47 12.30
N LEU A 235 7.65 -20.70 12.32
CA LEU A 235 7.73 -19.48 11.51
C LEU A 235 7.63 -19.76 10.01
N VAL A 236 8.30 -20.81 9.53
CA VAL A 236 8.25 -21.25 8.13
C VAL A 236 6.81 -21.60 7.74
N GLU A 237 6.10 -22.38 8.56
CA GLU A 237 4.69 -22.75 8.33
C GLU A 237 3.79 -21.50 8.23
N LYS A 238 3.96 -20.53 9.14
CA LYS A 238 3.19 -19.27 9.11
C LYS A 238 3.49 -18.44 7.86
N ASN A 239 4.76 -18.37 7.44
CA ASN A 239 5.17 -17.66 6.22
C ASN A 239 4.62 -18.34 4.95
N ILE A 240 4.67 -19.67 4.86
CA ILE A 240 4.02 -20.43 3.78
C ILE A 240 2.52 -20.14 3.73
N LYS A 241 1.86 -20.05 4.89
CA LYS A 241 0.44 -19.74 4.97
C LYS A 241 0.12 -18.33 4.45
N ILE A 242 0.96 -17.33 4.76
CA ILE A 242 0.84 -15.99 4.16
C ILE A 242 0.95 -16.08 2.64
N GLY A 243 2.03 -16.70 2.14
CA GLY A 243 2.26 -16.89 0.71
C GLY A 243 1.09 -17.58 0.02
N SER A 244 0.58 -18.68 0.60
CA SER A 244 -0.56 -19.41 0.07
C SER A 244 -1.83 -18.57 -0.03
N VAL A 245 -2.12 -17.72 0.96
CA VAL A 245 -3.29 -16.84 0.93
C VAL A 245 -3.09 -15.74 -0.12
N MET A 246 -1.88 -15.18 -0.23
CA MET A 246 -1.55 -14.16 -1.24
C MET A 246 -1.67 -14.70 -2.67
N ILE A 247 -1.13 -15.89 -2.92
CA ILE A 247 -1.15 -16.53 -4.24
C ILE A 247 -2.59 -16.86 -4.66
N ARG A 248 -3.44 -17.34 -3.74
CA ARG A 248 -4.86 -17.62 -4.04
C ARG A 248 -5.66 -16.38 -4.48
N ALA A 249 -5.23 -15.20 -4.11
CA ALA A 249 -5.89 -13.97 -4.53
C ALA A 249 -5.83 -13.77 -6.04
N THR A 250 -4.70 -14.10 -6.67
CA THR A 250 -4.49 -13.88 -8.11
C THR A 250 -5.47 -14.68 -8.97
N PRO A 251 -5.57 -16.02 -8.87
CA PRO A 251 -6.50 -16.78 -9.71
C PRO A 251 -7.97 -16.43 -9.46
N ILE A 252 -8.35 -16.10 -8.23
CA ILE A 252 -9.72 -15.64 -7.93
C ILE A 252 -10.03 -14.34 -8.66
N MET A 253 -9.11 -13.39 -8.63
CA MET A 253 -9.28 -12.11 -9.30
C MET A 253 -9.20 -12.24 -10.83
N GLU A 254 -8.36 -13.13 -11.36
CA GLU A 254 -8.28 -13.44 -12.79
C GLU A 254 -9.58 -14.07 -13.31
N THR A 255 -10.12 -15.06 -12.59
CA THR A 255 -11.40 -15.68 -12.93
C THR A 255 -12.53 -14.65 -12.94
N LEU A 256 -12.59 -13.79 -11.92
CA LEU A 256 -13.59 -12.72 -11.87
C LEU A 256 -13.43 -11.75 -13.05
N THR A 257 -12.19 -11.36 -13.39
CA THR A 257 -11.91 -10.50 -14.53
C THR A 257 -12.34 -11.17 -15.84
N GLY A 258 -12.06 -12.47 -16.00
CA GLY A 258 -12.53 -13.25 -17.17
C GLY A 258 -14.05 -13.26 -17.30
N LEU A 259 -14.77 -13.48 -16.19
CA LEU A 259 -16.24 -13.43 -16.16
C LEU A 259 -16.76 -12.01 -16.52
N MET A 260 -16.11 -10.96 -16.01
CA MET A 260 -16.46 -9.58 -16.35
C MET A 260 -16.26 -9.29 -17.83
N ILE A 261 -15.15 -9.71 -18.42
CA ILE A 261 -14.85 -9.52 -19.85
C ILE A 261 -15.84 -10.32 -20.70
N ALA A 262 -16.13 -11.56 -20.37
CA ALA A 262 -17.10 -12.39 -21.08
C ALA A 262 -18.51 -11.77 -21.05
N GLY A 263 -19.00 -11.37 -19.89
CA GLY A 263 -20.27 -10.67 -19.74
C GLY A 263 -20.33 -9.35 -20.51
N PHE A 264 -19.22 -8.60 -20.48
CA PHE A 264 -19.08 -7.38 -21.26
C PHE A 264 -19.17 -7.62 -22.77
N ILE A 265 -18.48 -8.64 -23.29
CA ILE A 265 -18.54 -9.00 -24.74
C ILE A 265 -19.96 -9.38 -25.14
N ILE A 266 -20.64 -10.20 -24.34
CA ILE A 266 -22.04 -10.61 -24.63
C ILE A 266 -22.97 -9.38 -24.64
N PHE A 267 -22.86 -8.51 -23.66
CA PHE A 267 -23.73 -7.34 -23.54
C PHE A 267 -23.43 -6.29 -24.62
N SER A 268 -22.16 -6.01 -24.88
CA SER A 268 -21.75 -5.08 -25.94
C SER A 268 -22.09 -5.59 -27.33
N GLY A 269 -22.03 -6.91 -27.57
CA GLY A 269 -22.46 -7.54 -28.82
C GLY A 269 -23.93 -7.24 -29.12
N LYS A 270 -24.82 -7.29 -28.15
CA LYS A 270 -26.22 -6.89 -28.29
C LYS A 270 -26.38 -5.42 -28.65
N LEU A 271 -25.62 -4.52 -27.99
CA LEU A 271 -25.66 -3.09 -28.26
C LEU A 271 -25.08 -2.71 -29.61
N ILE A 272 -24.09 -3.43 -30.11
CA ILE A 272 -23.53 -3.24 -31.47
C ILE A 272 -24.54 -3.70 -32.48
N SER A 273 -25.19 -4.86 -32.30
CA SER A 273 -26.22 -5.37 -33.23
C SER A 273 -27.45 -4.48 -33.29
N SER A 274 -27.79 -3.76 -32.21
CA SER A 274 -28.88 -2.78 -32.20
C SER A 274 -28.49 -1.39 -32.77
N GLY A 275 -27.21 -1.19 -33.13
CA GLY A 275 -26.70 0.10 -33.59
C GLY A 275 -26.47 1.16 -32.51
N GLU A 276 -26.63 0.81 -31.21
CA GLU A 276 -26.45 1.73 -30.09
C GLU A 276 -24.99 1.92 -29.67
N LEU A 277 -24.08 1.08 -30.15
CA LEU A 277 -22.66 1.11 -29.83
C LEU A 277 -21.81 0.93 -31.07
N GLY A 278 -20.88 1.85 -31.29
CA GLY A 278 -19.86 1.70 -32.35
C GLY A 278 -18.75 0.73 -31.96
N VAL A 279 -18.19 0.05 -32.93
CA VAL A 279 -17.04 -0.86 -32.69
C VAL A 279 -15.84 -0.11 -32.09
N ASN A 280 -15.61 1.12 -32.51
CA ASN A 280 -14.58 2.01 -31.98
C ASN A 280 -14.78 2.28 -30.46
N ASN A 281 -16.00 2.60 -30.04
CA ASN A 281 -16.36 2.83 -28.64
C ASN A 281 -16.19 1.57 -27.80
N PHE A 282 -16.48 0.39 -28.38
CA PHE A 282 -16.25 -0.91 -27.72
C PHE A 282 -14.78 -1.09 -27.35
N PHE A 283 -13.83 -0.86 -28.27
CA PHE A 283 -12.40 -1.02 -27.97
C PHE A 283 -11.89 -0.01 -26.94
N SER A 284 -12.31 1.25 -27.02
CA SER A 284 -11.96 2.28 -26.04
C SER A 284 -12.50 1.94 -24.65
N PHE A 285 -13.76 1.48 -24.58
CA PHE A 285 -14.36 1.03 -23.31
C PHE A 285 -13.65 -0.18 -22.72
N LEU A 286 -13.35 -1.19 -23.54
CA LEU A 286 -12.61 -2.38 -23.12
C LEU A 286 -11.24 -2.01 -22.53
N ALA A 287 -10.52 -1.11 -23.19
CA ALA A 287 -9.23 -0.62 -22.69
C ALA A 287 -9.38 0.15 -21.37
N ALA A 288 -10.39 1.01 -21.24
CA ALA A 288 -10.66 1.72 -20.00
C ALA A 288 -10.96 0.75 -18.85
N MET A 289 -11.75 -0.30 -19.10
CA MET A 289 -12.07 -1.34 -18.12
C MET A 289 -10.83 -2.13 -17.70
N MET A 290 -9.98 -2.53 -18.64
CA MET A 290 -8.73 -3.23 -18.33
C MET A 290 -7.74 -2.35 -17.55
N LEU A 291 -7.62 -1.08 -17.92
CA LEU A 291 -6.76 -0.13 -17.22
C LEU A 291 -7.29 0.23 -15.81
N ALA A 292 -8.60 0.17 -15.57
CA ALA A 292 -9.21 0.42 -14.28
C ALA A 292 -8.97 -0.70 -13.26
N TYR A 293 -8.65 -1.91 -13.71
CA TYR A 293 -8.45 -3.06 -12.83
C TYR A 293 -7.36 -2.83 -11.78
N GLN A 294 -6.20 -2.34 -12.19
CA GLN A 294 -5.05 -2.08 -11.29
C GLN A 294 -5.37 -1.03 -10.22
N PRO A 295 -5.87 0.18 -10.54
CA PRO A 295 -6.27 1.18 -9.56
C PRO A 295 -7.34 0.68 -8.58
N VAL A 296 -8.37 -0.02 -9.07
CA VAL A 296 -9.42 -0.58 -8.20
C VAL A 296 -8.86 -1.60 -7.21
N ARG A 297 -8.00 -2.51 -7.68
CA ARG A 297 -7.32 -3.50 -6.82
C ARG A 297 -6.44 -2.81 -5.77
N SER A 298 -5.68 -1.80 -6.15
CA SER A 298 -4.81 -1.03 -5.26
C SER A 298 -5.61 -0.35 -4.15
N LEU A 299 -6.71 0.33 -4.48
CA LEU A 299 -7.59 0.97 -3.51
C LEU A 299 -8.26 -0.03 -2.55
N ALA A 300 -8.62 -1.22 -3.03
CA ALA A 300 -9.19 -2.28 -2.19
C ALA A 300 -8.21 -2.77 -1.10
N THR A 301 -6.91 -2.72 -1.35
CA THR A 301 -5.86 -3.18 -0.42
C THR A 301 -5.27 -2.07 0.45
N ILE A 302 -5.57 -0.80 0.19
CA ILE A 302 -4.97 0.35 0.88
C ILE A 302 -5.27 0.36 2.39
N ASN A 303 -6.42 -0.14 2.80
CA ASN A 303 -6.79 -0.25 4.20
C ASN A 303 -5.77 -1.07 5.01
N MET A 304 -5.19 -2.12 4.42
CA MET A 304 -4.19 -2.94 5.09
C MET A 304 -2.93 -2.14 5.42
N ALA A 305 -2.42 -1.36 4.47
CA ALA A 305 -1.27 -0.47 4.69
C ALA A 305 -1.58 0.60 5.75
N ALA A 306 -2.80 1.16 5.74
CA ALA A 306 -3.26 2.12 6.72
C ALA A 306 -3.29 1.54 8.15
N TYR A 307 -3.86 0.33 8.32
CA TYR A 307 -3.89 -0.34 9.62
C TYR A 307 -2.49 -0.73 10.12
N GLN A 308 -1.62 -1.24 9.24
CA GLN A 308 -0.24 -1.60 9.61
C GLN A 308 0.58 -0.38 10.01
N GLY A 309 0.54 0.69 9.21
CA GLY A 309 1.26 1.93 9.50
C GLY A 309 0.75 2.64 10.74
N ALA A 310 -0.58 2.67 10.96
CA ALA A 310 -1.16 3.27 12.16
C ALA A 310 -0.84 2.46 13.42
N ALA A 311 -0.86 1.12 13.36
CA ALA A 311 -0.47 0.27 14.48
C ALA A 311 1.02 0.45 14.82
N ALA A 312 1.89 0.55 13.82
CA ALA A 312 3.31 0.86 13.99
C ALA A 312 3.49 2.26 14.61
N PHE A 313 2.80 3.27 14.10
CA PHE A 313 2.84 4.62 14.64
C PHE A 313 2.35 4.68 16.10
N LYS A 314 1.31 3.92 16.46
CA LYS A 314 0.85 3.80 17.85
C LYS A 314 1.94 3.30 18.78
N ARG A 315 2.70 2.27 18.36
CA ARG A 315 3.81 1.72 19.16
C ARG A 315 4.95 2.74 19.32
N ILE A 316 5.34 3.41 18.23
CA ILE A 316 6.37 4.44 18.24
C ILE A 316 5.94 5.64 19.12
N SER A 317 4.72 6.14 18.93
CA SER A 317 4.17 7.27 19.66
C SER A 317 4.07 6.98 21.16
N SER A 318 3.79 5.73 21.56
CA SER A 318 3.79 5.33 22.98
C SER A 318 5.17 5.43 23.65
N ILE A 319 6.26 5.34 22.88
CA ILE A 319 7.61 5.53 23.35
C ILE A 319 7.91 7.03 23.46
N ILE A 320 7.57 7.78 22.44
CA ILE A 320 7.81 9.23 22.35
C ILE A 320 7.03 9.98 23.45
N ASP A 321 5.74 9.67 23.60
CA ASP A 321 4.84 10.39 24.53
C ASP A 321 5.15 10.09 26.02
N ARG A 322 5.77 8.96 26.38
CA ARG A 322 6.12 8.62 27.76
C ARG A 322 7.15 9.56 28.38
N ASN A 323 8.17 9.94 27.63
CA ASN A 323 9.22 10.82 28.14
C ASN A 323 8.77 12.26 28.35
N ILE A 324 7.70 12.69 27.66
CA ILE A 324 7.12 14.03 27.87
C ILE A 324 6.50 14.10 29.26
N LYS A 325 5.81 13.06 29.72
CA LYS A 325 5.20 12.99 31.06
C LYS A 325 6.25 12.99 32.18
N ASN A 326 7.34 12.25 32.03
CA ASN A 326 8.40 12.23 33.04
C ASN A 326 9.17 13.57 33.16
N LYS A 327 9.25 14.35 32.08
CA LYS A 327 9.86 15.70 32.14
C LYS A 327 8.98 16.73 32.82
N GLU A 328 7.67 16.59 32.78
CA GLU A 328 6.73 17.47 33.49
C GLU A 328 6.68 17.18 35.01
N GLU A 329 6.97 15.95 35.44
CA GLU A 329 7.05 15.56 36.87
C GLU A 329 8.38 15.97 37.55
N ILE A 330 9.44 16.29 36.77
CA ILE A 330 10.74 16.72 37.30
C ILE A 330 10.83 18.26 37.32
N ASN A 331 9.82 18.95 37.79
CA ASN A 331 9.95 20.32 38.25
C ASN A 331 10.30 20.35 39.75
N THR A 332 11.39 19.65 40.13
CA THR A 332 11.98 19.82 41.44
C THR A 332 12.72 21.15 41.49
N PRO A 333 12.57 21.92 42.58
CA PRO A 333 13.30 23.16 42.75
C PRO A 333 14.79 22.91 42.69
N LYS A 334 15.54 23.74 41.95
CA LYS A 334 16.99 23.70 41.91
C LYS A 334 17.50 23.85 43.35
N LEU A 335 18.14 22.81 43.89
CA LEU A 335 18.99 22.94 45.05
C LEU A 335 20.09 23.97 44.70
N ILE A 336 19.99 25.12 45.26
CA ILE A 336 21.06 26.12 45.25
C ILE A 336 22.07 25.61 46.28
N LEU A 337 23.20 25.10 45.81
CA LEU A 337 24.41 24.85 46.60
C LEU A 337 25.24 26.11 46.54
#